data_2ec8b6cafc944607642d1f466468b86b
#
_entry.id   2ec8b6cafc944607642d1f466468b86b
#
_cell.length_a   1.000
_cell.length_b   1.000
_cell.length_c   1.000
_cell.angle_alpha   90.00
_cell.angle_beta   90.00
_cell.angle_gamma   90.00
#
_symmetry.space_group_name_H-M   'P 1'
#
loop_
_entity.id
_entity.type
_entity.pdbx_description
1 polymer ?
#
loop_
_entity_poly.entity_id
_entity_poly.type
_entity_poly.pdbx_seq_one_letter_code
_entity_poly.pdbx_strand_id
1 'polypeptide(L)'
;MQTPPVAIGGIGGSGTRVVVEILQDLGYYLGNDLNAALDNLMFTLLFKRRSLWPTESHRAEIDGLVAMFLNLMTHRHKVGEAGMNLLKASVAEATGEHPSSWREQRLAMIFRLQEESGGDVARWGWKEPNTHIFLRELNSSIPDLKYVHVMRHGVDMALSVNQNQLKLWGEGLLGREVVVGPGDSLRYWCATHRRLLAIKKEMPEHLLLLDFDRFCEDPADGLHKLALFLGVELEAPIKDQLLTKIQLPKSLGRYRKADKALFAEEDLEFVREMGFVV
;
A
#
# COMPACT_ATOMS: atom_id res chain seq x y z
N MET A 1 12.67 22.13 7.11
CA MET A 1 12.67 21.06 6.08
C MET A 1 11.29 20.41 6.07
N GLN A 2 10.75 20.12 4.92
CA GLN A 2 9.45 19.45 4.81
C GLN A 2 9.62 17.97 5.17
N THR A 3 8.71 17.42 5.98
CA THR A 3 8.75 15.99 6.34
C THR A 3 8.52 15.13 5.08
N PRO A 4 9.35 14.08 4.84
CA PRO A 4 9.13 13.17 3.73
C PRO A 4 7.72 12.59 3.71
N PRO A 5 7.05 12.48 2.54
CA PRO A 5 5.77 11.81 2.45
C PRO A 5 5.90 10.31 2.75
N VAL A 6 4.81 9.73 3.28
CA VAL A 6 4.81 8.32 3.68
C VAL A 6 3.71 7.55 2.95
N ALA A 7 4.09 6.52 2.22
CA ALA A 7 3.15 5.58 1.63
C ALA A 7 3.10 4.29 2.46
N ILE A 8 1.90 3.75 2.66
CA ILE A 8 1.68 2.48 3.34
C ILE A 8 1.04 1.50 2.36
N GLY A 9 1.63 0.34 2.22
CA GLY A 9 1.07 -0.74 1.42
C GLY A 9 1.26 -2.10 2.08
N GLY A 10 0.82 -3.13 1.39
CA GLY A 10 0.91 -4.51 1.85
C GLY A 10 -0.03 -5.40 1.06
N ILE A 11 0.07 -6.70 1.22
CA ILE A 11 -0.94 -7.61 0.66
C ILE A 11 -2.21 -7.48 1.50
N GLY A 12 -3.39 -7.50 0.85
CA GLY A 12 -4.67 -7.26 1.50
C GLY A 12 -4.90 -8.12 2.74
N GLY A 13 -5.16 -7.48 3.89
CA GLY A 13 -5.30 -8.15 5.19
C GLY A 13 -4.02 -8.23 6.03
N SER A 14 -2.94 -7.56 5.62
CA SER A 14 -1.65 -7.57 6.32
C SER A 14 -1.59 -6.70 7.59
N GLY A 15 -2.66 -5.96 7.96
CA GLY A 15 -2.65 -5.14 9.17
C GLY A 15 -2.27 -3.67 8.95
N THR A 16 -2.23 -3.22 7.71
CA THR A 16 -1.88 -1.82 7.33
C THR A 16 -2.69 -0.75 8.06
N ARG A 17 -3.91 -1.06 8.53
CA ARG A 17 -4.78 -0.12 9.26
C ARG A 17 -4.14 0.40 10.55
N VAL A 18 -3.48 -0.47 11.30
CA VAL A 18 -2.80 -0.08 12.55
C VAL A 18 -1.71 0.98 12.28
N VAL A 19 -0.93 0.80 11.21
CA VAL A 19 0.09 1.78 10.81
C VAL A 19 -0.54 3.10 10.40
N VAL A 20 -1.69 3.07 9.71
CA VAL A 20 -2.46 4.30 9.37
C VAL A 20 -2.88 5.06 10.62
N GLU A 21 -3.48 4.36 11.60
CA GLU A 21 -3.93 4.96 12.86
C GLU A 21 -2.78 5.57 13.66
N ILE A 22 -1.60 4.90 13.65
CA ILE A 22 -0.38 5.45 14.25
C ILE A 22 0.04 6.75 13.54
N LEU A 23 0.07 6.76 12.20
CA LEU A 23 0.45 7.97 11.45
C LEU A 23 -0.55 9.12 11.66
N GLN A 24 -1.85 8.83 11.76
CA GLN A 24 -2.86 9.85 12.06
C GLN A 24 -2.63 10.49 13.43
N ASP A 25 -2.34 9.69 14.46
CA ASP A 25 -2.01 10.20 15.80
C ASP A 25 -0.70 11.00 15.80
N LEU A 26 0.23 10.70 14.89
CA LEU A 26 1.46 11.49 14.67
C LEU A 26 1.23 12.74 13.81
N GLY A 27 -0.01 13.06 13.46
CA GLY A 27 -0.39 14.26 12.73
C GLY A 27 -0.16 14.19 11.22
N TYR A 28 -0.09 12.99 10.64
CA TYR A 28 -0.04 12.84 9.18
C TYR A 28 -1.43 12.98 8.57
N TYR A 29 -1.54 13.82 7.55
CA TYR A 29 -2.69 13.85 6.66
C TYR A 29 -2.61 12.70 5.66
N LEU A 30 -3.60 11.82 5.64
CA LEU A 30 -3.62 10.62 4.78
C LEU A 30 -4.69 10.66 3.67
N GLY A 31 -5.28 11.82 3.45
CA GLY A 31 -6.35 12.07 2.49
C GLY A 31 -7.71 12.22 3.15
N ASN A 32 -8.64 12.86 2.44
CA ASN A 32 -10.01 13.13 2.91
C ASN A 32 -11.00 12.04 2.48
N ASP A 33 -10.70 11.26 1.47
CA ASP A 33 -11.56 10.21 0.92
C ASP A 33 -11.00 8.83 1.23
N LEU A 34 -11.34 8.30 2.40
CA LEU A 34 -10.91 7.02 2.91
C LEU A 34 -12.08 6.06 3.05
N ASN A 35 -11.87 4.77 2.74
CA ASN A 35 -12.86 3.74 3.03
C ASN A 35 -12.78 3.24 4.50
N ALA A 36 -13.63 2.28 4.87
CA ALA A 36 -13.61 1.69 6.20
C ALA A 36 -12.31 0.95 6.57
N ALA A 37 -11.50 0.58 5.57
CA ALA A 37 -10.17 0.00 5.77
C ALA A 37 -9.06 1.06 5.78
N LEU A 38 -9.42 2.34 5.70
CA LEU A 38 -8.52 3.49 5.59
C LEU A 38 -7.66 3.50 4.32
N ASP A 39 -8.16 2.88 3.23
CA ASP A 39 -7.53 3.02 1.92
C ASP A 39 -7.84 4.38 1.32
N ASN A 40 -6.83 5.04 0.75
CA ASN A 40 -6.99 6.28 0.02
C ASN A 40 -7.71 6.02 -1.32
N LEU A 41 -8.95 6.49 -1.43
CA LEU A 41 -9.82 6.19 -2.58
C LEU A 41 -9.46 6.98 -3.83
N MET A 42 -8.72 8.09 -3.71
CA MET A 42 -8.14 8.76 -4.88
C MET A 42 -7.04 7.90 -5.50
N PHE A 43 -6.14 7.37 -4.68
CA PHE A 43 -5.13 6.43 -5.18
C PHE A 43 -5.77 5.21 -5.83
N THR A 44 -6.80 4.64 -5.18
CA THR A 44 -7.58 3.53 -5.73
C THR A 44 -8.17 3.89 -7.10
N LEU A 45 -8.81 5.06 -7.25
CA LEU A 45 -9.41 5.50 -8.51
C LEU A 45 -8.38 5.64 -9.64
N LEU A 46 -7.23 6.23 -9.34
CA LEU A 46 -6.20 6.54 -10.34
C LEU A 46 -5.38 5.32 -10.76
N PHE A 47 -5.01 4.46 -9.80
CA PHE A 47 -3.99 3.42 -10.03
C PHE A 47 -4.51 2.00 -10.02
N LYS A 48 -5.63 1.69 -9.36
CA LYS A 48 -6.09 0.31 -9.20
C LYS A 48 -6.87 -0.17 -10.41
N ARG A 49 -6.16 -0.36 -11.52
CA ARG A 49 -6.70 -0.85 -12.81
C ARG A 49 -5.77 -1.92 -13.38
N ARG A 50 -6.31 -3.06 -13.80
CA ARG A 50 -5.52 -4.16 -14.40
C ARG A 50 -4.75 -3.68 -15.64
N SER A 51 -5.35 -2.83 -16.46
CA SER A 51 -4.75 -2.23 -17.66
C SER A 51 -3.49 -1.41 -17.37
N LEU A 52 -3.32 -0.91 -16.14
CA LEU A 52 -2.22 -0.03 -15.74
C LEU A 52 -1.00 -0.79 -15.16
N TRP A 53 -0.82 -2.07 -15.48
CA TRP A 53 0.41 -2.77 -15.07
C TRP A 53 1.64 -1.98 -15.54
N PRO A 54 2.63 -1.66 -14.63
CA PRO A 54 3.73 -0.76 -14.97
C PRO A 54 4.68 -1.42 -15.98
N THR A 55 4.62 -0.90 -17.20
CA THR A 55 5.50 -1.21 -18.33
C THR A 55 6.01 0.09 -18.92
N GLU A 56 7.01 0.02 -19.79
CA GLU A 56 7.52 1.21 -20.49
C GLU A 56 6.42 1.94 -21.29
N SER A 57 5.48 1.19 -21.87
CA SER A 57 4.35 1.79 -22.62
C SER A 57 3.38 2.59 -21.74
N HIS A 58 3.30 2.30 -20.45
CA HIS A 58 2.43 3.01 -19.50
C HIS A 58 3.17 4.11 -18.70
N ARG A 59 4.47 4.27 -18.93
CA ARG A 59 5.31 5.18 -18.14
C ARG A 59 4.77 6.61 -18.10
N ALA A 60 4.50 7.20 -19.27
CA ALA A 60 4.01 8.56 -19.37
C ALA A 60 2.63 8.75 -18.71
N GLU A 61 1.75 7.76 -18.81
CA GLU A 61 0.45 7.77 -18.14
C GLU A 61 0.62 7.71 -16.63
N ILE A 62 1.44 6.79 -16.12
CA ILE A 62 1.71 6.65 -14.69
C ILE A 62 2.33 7.93 -14.13
N ASP A 63 3.32 8.52 -14.80
CA ASP A 63 3.93 9.78 -14.38
C ASP A 63 2.89 10.92 -14.30
N GLY A 64 1.99 11.01 -15.27
CA GLY A 64 0.88 11.96 -15.25
C GLY A 64 -0.10 11.74 -14.09
N LEU A 65 -0.42 10.48 -13.79
CA LEU A 65 -1.28 10.11 -12.67
C LEU A 65 -0.61 10.39 -11.31
N VAL A 66 0.70 10.16 -11.19
CA VAL A 66 1.47 10.51 -9.99
C VAL A 66 1.46 12.02 -9.77
N ALA A 67 1.74 12.82 -10.82
CA ALA A 67 1.69 14.28 -10.72
C ALA A 67 0.31 14.79 -10.29
N MET A 68 -0.77 14.21 -10.84
CA MET A 68 -2.15 14.52 -10.45
C MET A 68 -2.40 14.15 -8.98
N PHE A 69 -2.02 12.94 -8.57
CA PHE A 69 -2.20 12.47 -7.19
C PHE A 69 -1.48 13.38 -6.20
N LEU A 70 -0.24 13.79 -6.51
CA LEU A 70 0.52 14.75 -5.70
C LEU A 70 -0.21 16.08 -5.53
N ASN A 71 -0.71 16.64 -6.63
CA ASN A 71 -1.47 17.88 -6.58
C ASN A 71 -2.73 17.76 -5.71
N LEU A 72 -3.46 16.66 -5.82
CA LEU A 72 -4.66 16.39 -5.02
C LEU A 72 -4.34 16.21 -3.53
N MET A 73 -3.26 15.53 -3.21
CA MET A 73 -2.86 15.26 -1.81
C MET A 73 -2.25 16.47 -1.11
N THR A 74 -1.56 17.33 -1.86
CA THR A 74 -0.86 18.50 -1.27
C THR A 74 -1.63 19.81 -1.46
N HIS A 75 -2.73 19.81 -2.19
CA HIS A 75 -3.56 20.99 -2.52
C HIS A 75 -2.76 22.17 -3.13
N ARG A 76 -1.58 21.88 -3.72
CA ARG A 76 -0.66 22.95 -4.15
C ARG A 76 -1.04 23.61 -5.46
N HIS A 77 -1.67 22.87 -6.37
CA HIS A 77 -2.00 23.37 -7.70
C HIS A 77 -3.33 22.82 -8.18
N LYS A 78 -4.04 23.61 -8.97
CA LYS A 78 -5.22 23.12 -9.69
C LYS A 78 -4.79 22.15 -10.77
N VAL A 79 -5.56 21.08 -10.94
CA VAL A 79 -5.38 20.15 -12.05
C VAL A 79 -5.77 20.86 -13.34
N GLY A 80 -4.81 21.07 -14.24
CA GLY A 80 -5.06 21.72 -15.54
C GLY A 80 -5.91 20.83 -16.47
N GLU A 81 -6.26 21.37 -17.63
CA GLU A 81 -7.11 20.69 -18.62
C GLU A 81 -6.58 19.30 -19.02
N ALA A 82 -5.27 19.18 -19.26
CA ALA A 82 -4.64 17.89 -19.58
C ALA A 82 -4.81 16.87 -18.46
N GLY A 83 -4.62 17.27 -17.21
CA GLY A 83 -4.86 16.42 -16.06
C GLY A 83 -6.32 16.02 -15.90
N MET A 84 -7.25 16.94 -16.16
CA MET A 84 -8.69 16.63 -16.14
C MET A 84 -9.09 15.64 -17.24
N ASN A 85 -8.47 15.70 -18.41
CA ASN A 85 -8.70 14.75 -19.50
C ASN A 85 -8.14 13.36 -19.13
N LEU A 86 -6.94 13.32 -18.52
CA LEU A 86 -6.34 12.08 -18.00
C LEU A 86 -7.22 11.47 -16.91
N LEU A 87 -7.76 12.28 -15.99
CA LEU A 87 -8.68 11.82 -14.94
C LEU A 87 -9.96 11.21 -15.55
N LYS A 88 -10.57 11.87 -16.52
CA LYS A 88 -11.78 11.35 -17.20
C LYS A 88 -11.50 10.03 -17.91
N ALA A 89 -10.36 9.91 -18.59
CA ALA A 89 -9.93 8.66 -19.23
C ALA A 89 -9.74 7.55 -18.18
N SER A 90 -9.02 7.82 -17.09
CA SER A 90 -8.78 6.87 -16.00
C SER A 90 -10.09 6.37 -15.37
N VAL A 91 -11.04 7.27 -15.18
CA VAL A 91 -12.37 6.93 -14.65
C VAL A 91 -13.19 6.11 -15.63
N ALA A 92 -13.09 6.37 -16.93
CA ALA A 92 -13.75 5.58 -17.96
C ALA A 92 -13.18 4.15 -18.03
N GLU A 93 -11.86 3.98 -17.93
CA GLU A 93 -11.19 2.68 -17.94
C GLU A 93 -11.41 1.88 -16.67
N ALA A 94 -11.65 2.52 -15.53
CA ALA A 94 -12.00 1.84 -14.28
C ALA A 94 -13.39 1.16 -14.34
N THR A 95 -14.03 1.14 -15.52
CA THR A 95 -15.29 0.43 -15.75
C THR A 95 -15.08 -1.08 -15.52
N GLY A 96 -15.94 -1.67 -14.70
CA GLY A 96 -15.90 -3.09 -14.34
C GLY A 96 -15.27 -3.37 -12.97
N GLU A 97 -14.41 -2.49 -12.43
CA GLU A 97 -13.83 -2.67 -11.09
C GLU A 97 -14.65 -1.98 -10.00
N HIS A 98 -15.32 -0.88 -10.34
CA HIS A 98 -16.16 -0.12 -9.41
C HIS A 98 -17.47 0.35 -10.08
N PRO A 99 -18.61 0.39 -9.35
CA PRO A 99 -19.88 0.93 -9.86
C PRO A 99 -19.75 2.38 -10.35
N SER A 100 -20.56 2.78 -11.34
CA SER A 100 -20.56 4.16 -11.86
C SER A 100 -20.78 5.20 -10.76
N SER A 101 -21.72 4.94 -9.84
CA SER A 101 -22.01 5.83 -8.71
C SER A 101 -20.80 6.04 -7.80
N TRP A 102 -19.98 5.02 -7.58
CA TRP A 102 -18.74 5.14 -6.79
C TRP A 102 -17.73 6.05 -7.49
N ARG A 103 -17.58 5.90 -8.80
CA ARG A 103 -16.66 6.71 -9.62
C ARG A 103 -17.11 8.18 -9.70
N GLU A 104 -18.40 8.42 -9.88
CA GLU A 104 -19.00 9.76 -9.90
C GLU A 104 -18.79 10.49 -8.56
N GLN A 105 -18.95 9.81 -7.44
CA GLN A 105 -18.67 10.37 -6.12
C GLN A 105 -17.20 10.79 -5.96
N ARG A 106 -16.23 9.99 -6.46
CA ARG A 106 -14.80 10.35 -6.43
C ARG A 106 -14.49 11.53 -7.33
N LEU A 107 -15.09 11.58 -8.53
CA LEU A 107 -14.96 12.74 -9.40
C LEU A 107 -15.51 14.01 -8.73
N ALA A 108 -16.68 13.94 -8.14
CA ALA A 108 -17.27 15.08 -7.43
C ALA A 108 -16.39 15.55 -6.26
N MET A 109 -15.78 14.62 -5.54
CA MET A 109 -14.82 14.95 -4.48
C MET A 109 -13.57 15.66 -5.05
N ILE A 110 -13.00 15.17 -6.15
CA ILE A 110 -11.85 15.80 -6.80
C ILE A 110 -12.18 17.21 -7.26
N PHE A 111 -13.36 17.43 -7.90
CA PHE A 111 -13.81 18.76 -8.30
C PHE A 111 -13.91 19.70 -7.09
N ARG A 112 -14.47 19.24 -5.98
CA ARG A 112 -14.58 20.03 -4.76
C ARG A 112 -13.21 20.44 -4.21
N LEU A 113 -12.25 19.51 -4.16
CA LEU A 113 -10.88 19.81 -3.74
C LEU A 113 -10.16 20.81 -4.64
N GLN A 114 -10.56 20.91 -5.91
CA GLN A 114 -10.03 21.94 -6.83
C GLN A 114 -10.54 23.36 -6.49
N GLU A 115 -11.69 23.48 -5.83
CA GLU A 115 -12.28 24.75 -5.42
C GLU A 115 -11.76 25.23 -4.06
N GLU A 116 -11.31 24.30 -3.22
CA GLU A 116 -10.76 24.60 -1.89
C GLU A 116 -9.35 25.19 -2.02
N SER A 117 -9.10 26.28 -1.30
CA SER A 117 -7.75 26.85 -1.15
C SER A 117 -7.00 26.02 -0.11
N GLY A 118 -6.12 25.14 -0.55
CA GLY A 118 -5.36 24.27 0.34
C GLY A 118 -4.27 25.02 1.12
N GLY A 119 -4.13 24.72 2.41
CA GLY A 119 -2.97 25.09 3.20
C GLY A 119 -1.80 24.12 2.96
N ASP A 120 -0.58 24.54 3.31
CA ASP A 120 0.58 23.65 3.27
C ASP A 120 0.39 22.50 4.27
N VAL A 121 0.40 21.28 3.75
CA VAL A 121 0.35 20.08 4.58
C VAL A 121 1.78 19.71 4.97
N ALA A 122 2.14 19.92 6.23
CA ALA A 122 3.51 19.73 6.74
C ALA A 122 3.93 18.25 6.75
N ARG A 123 2.97 17.35 7.06
CA ARG A 123 3.18 15.89 7.10
C ARG A 123 2.03 15.22 6.35
N TRP A 124 2.35 14.43 5.34
CA TRP A 124 1.32 13.75 4.56
C TRP A 124 1.78 12.39 4.07
N GLY A 125 0.81 11.62 3.64
CA GLY A 125 1.04 10.30 3.09
C GLY A 125 -0.25 9.70 2.58
N TRP A 126 -0.24 8.43 2.30
CA TRP A 126 -1.44 7.68 1.94
C TRP A 126 -1.30 6.20 2.29
N LYS A 127 -2.41 5.54 2.38
CA LYS A 127 -2.43 4.09 2.46
C LYS A 127 -3.28 3.53 1.33
N GLU A 128 -2.68 2.65 0.56
CA GLU A 128 -3.37 1.80 -0.39
C GLU A 128 -2.57 0.50 -0.57
N PRO A 129 -3.18 -0.68 -0.37
CA PRO A 129 -2.48 -1.95 -0.40
C PRO A 129 -1.68 -2.20 -1.69
N ASN A 130 -2.17 -1.72 -2.83
CA ASN A 130 -1.53 -1.92 -4.13
C ASN A 130 -0.40 -0.94 -4.45
N THR A 131 -0.06 0.01 -3.56
CA THR A 131 1.02 0.99 -3.77
C THR A 131 2.35 0.32 -4.20
N HIS A 132 2.63 -0.89 -3.72
CA HIS A 132 3.83 -1.64 -4.07
C HIS A 132 3.96 -1.93 -5.58
N ILE A 133 2.87 -1.95 -6.33
CA ILE A 133 2.87 -2.20 -7.77
C ILE A 133 3.62 -1.07 -8.51
N PHE A 134 3.42 0.17 -8.07
CA PHE A 134 3.94 1.40 -8.70
C PHE A 134 5.11 2.02 -7.93
N LEU A 135 5.77 1.26 -7.05
CA LEU A 135 6.72 1.85 -6.09
C LEU A 135 7.94 2.51 -6.76
N ARG A 136 8.43 1.95 -7.88
CA ARG A 136 9.56 2.56 -8.61
C ARG A 136 9.17 3.89 -9.26
N GLU A 137 7.99 3.94 -9.88
CA GLU A 137 7.44 5.11 -10.53
C GLU A 137 7.14 6.21 -9.51
N LEU A 138 6.52 5.84 -8.40
CA LEU A 138 6.27 6.75 -7.28
C LEU A 138 7.56 7.32 -6.71
N ASN A 139 8.56 6.48 -6.45
CA ASN A 139 9.84 6.92 -5.90
C ASN A 139 10.62 7.82 -6.86
N SER A 140 10.51 7.58 -8.18
CA SER A 140 11.17 8.43 -9.17
C SER A 140 10.54 9.83 -9.27
N SER A 141 9.27 9.96 -8.94
CA SER A 141 8.49 11.20 -9.07
C SER A 141 8.30 11.94 -7.73
N ILE A 142 8.48 11.27 -6.60
CA ILE A 142 8.28 11.81 -5.25
C ILE A 142 9.61 11.74 -4.50
N PRO A 143 10.37 12.85 -4.45
CA PRO A 143 11.62 12.88 -3.71
C PRO A 143 11.40 12.48 -2.24
N ASP A 144 12.33 11.71 -1.70
CA ASP A 144 12.35 11.27 -0.29
C ASP A 144 11.12 10.46 0.16
N LEU A 145 10.33 9.91 -0.78
CA LEU A 145 9.19 9.05 -0.44
C LEU A 145 9.63 7.92 0.48
N LYS A 146 9.02 7.82 1.65
CA LYS A 146 9.16 6.66 2.54
C LYS A 146 8.01 5.68 2.32
N TYR A 147 8.35 4.42 2.10
CA TYR A 147 7.37 3.37 1.89
C TYR A 147 7.44 2.31 2.99
N VAL A 148 6.32 2.13 3.70
CA VAL A 148 6.16 1.06 4.70
C VAL A 148 5.35 -0.06 4.07
N HIS A 149 5.98 -1.20 3.82
CA HIS A 149 5.28 -2.42 3.41
C HIS A 149 4.98 -3.28 4.62
N VAL A 150 3.72 -3.41 4.95
CA VAL A 150 3.27 -4.25 6.06
C VAL A 150 3.14 -5.69 5.57
N MET A 151 3.98 -6.56 6.13
CA MET A 151 4.08 -7.97 5.76
C MET A 151 3.52 -8.85 6.88
N ARG A 152 2.88 -9.95 6.51
CA ARG A 152 2.44 -11.02 7.41
C ARG A 152 2.93 -12.37 6.91
N HIS A 153 2.78 -13.38 7.75
CA HIS A 153 3.11 -14.77 7.43
C HIS A 153 2.50 -15.20 6.08
N GLY A 154 3.35 -15.65 5.13
CA GLY A 154 2.94 -15.93 3.76
C GLY A 154 1.82 -16.97 3.65
N VAL A 155 1.91 -18.07 4.41
CA VAL A 155 0.87 -19.11 4.40
C VAL A 155 -0.44 -18.60 5.01
N ASP A 156 -0.40 -17.80 6.08
CA ASP A 156 -1.61 -17.18 6.65
C ASP A 156 -2.32 -16.28 5.63
N MET A 157 -1.53 -15.56 4.81
CA MET A 157 -2.04 -14.70 3.75
C MET A 157 -2.59 -15.52 2.57
N ALA A 158 -1.93 -16.62 2.21
CA ALA A 158 -2.39 -17.51 1.15
C ALA A 158 -3.74 -18.19 1.48
N LEU A 159 -3.99 -18.45 2.77
CA LEU A 159 -5.25 -19.01 3.28
C LEU A 159 -6.32 -17.95 3.59
N SER A 160 -6.05 -16.68 3.29
CA SER A 160 -7.02 -15.60 3.47
C SER A 160 -8.12 -15.68 2.41
N VAL A 161 -9.34 -15.32 2.78
CA VAL A 161 -10.45 -15.16 1.82
C VAL A 161 -10.26 -13.94 0.92
N ASN A 162 -9.43 -12.97 1.33
CA ASN A 162 -9.12 -11.78 0.57
C ASN A 162 -7.96 -12.04 -0.39
N GLN A 163 -8.29 -12.40 -1.63
CA GLN A 163 -7.34 -12.62 -2.73
C GLN A 163 -7.48 -11.58 -3.86
N ASN A 164 -7.96 -10.38 -3.52
CA ASN A 164 -8.24 -9.35 -4.51
C ASN A 164 -6.99 -8.91 -5.29
N GLN A 165 -5.82 -8.85 -4.65
CA GLN A 165 -4.59 -8.47 -5.35
C GLN A 165 -4.08 -9.56 -6.29
N LEU A 166 -4.19 -10.85 -5.92
CA LEU A 166 -3.90 -11.95 -6.83
C LEU A 166 -4.81 -11.89 -8.07
N LYS A 167 -6.11 -11.66 -7.88
CA LYS A 167 -7.07 -11.52 -8.99
C LYS A 167 -6.75 -10.34 -9.91
N LEU A 168 -6.27 -9.24 -9.35
CA LEU A 168 -6.02 -8.02 -10.10
C LEU A 168 -4.64 -8.02 -10.77
N TRP A 169 -3.59 -8.38 -10.04
CA TRP A 169 -2.20 -8.21 -10.43
C TRP A 169 -1.44 -9.51 -10.65
N GLY A 170 -2.07 -10.66 -10.35
CA GLY A 170 -1.38 -11.95 -10.37
C GLY A 170 -0.80 -12.28 -11.74
N GLU A 171 -1.55 -12.06 -12.81
CA GLU A 171 -1.08 -12.32 -14.18
C GLU A 171 0.12 -11.46 -14.55
N GLY A 172 0.06 -10.15 -14.24
CA GLY A 172 1.18 -9.24 -14.50
C GLY A 172 2.43 -9.59 -13.68
N LEU A 173 2.25 -9.97 -12.41
CA LEU A 173 3.38 -10.26 -11.52
C LEU A 173 4.00 -11.65 -11.77
N LEU A 174 3.16 -12.66 -12.07
CA LEU A 174 3.61 -14.04 -12.25
C LEU A 174 3.90 -14.40 -13.73
N GLY A 175 3.53 -13.52 -14.67
CA GLY A 175 3.74 -13.71 -16.11
C GLY A 175 2.93 -14.86 -16.71
N ARG A 176 1.85 -15.29 -16.05
CA ARG A 176 0.96 -16.37 -16.48
C ARG A 176 -0.44 -16.19 -15.93
N GLU A 177 -1.40 -16.89 -16.49
CA GLU A 177 -2.73 -17.02 -15.92
C GLU A 177 -2.67 -17.55 -14.48
N VAL A 178 -3.54 -17.03 -13.61
CA VAL A 178 -3.57 -17.38 -12.19
C VAL A 178 -4.88 -18.08 -11.81
N VAL A 179 -4.75 -19.05 -10.93
CA VAL A 179 -5.88 -19.74 -10.29
C VAL A 179 -6.02 -19.23 -8.88
N VAL A 180 -7.19 -18.68 -8.54
CA VAL A 180 -7.44 -18.17 -7.18
C VAL A 180 -7.55 -19.35 -6.20
N GLY A 181 -6.47 -19.58 -5.47
CA GLY A 181 -6.33 -20.67 -4.52
C GLY A 181 -5.05 -20.51 -3.69
N PRO A 182 -4.83 -21.38 -2.67
CA PRO A 182 -3.71 -21.25 -1.74
C PRO A 182 -2.34 -21.23 -2.44
N GLY A 183 -2.14 -22.10 -3.44
CA GLY A 183 -0.86 -22.21 -4.16
C GLY A 183 -0.46 -20.92 -4.87
N ASP A 184 -1.32 -20.40 -5.77
CA ASP A 184 -1.03 -19.15 -6.48
C ASP A 184 -1.05 -17.93 -5.53
N SER A 185 -1.82 -17.98 -4.45
CA SER A 185 -1.81 -16.93 -3.44
C SER A 185 -0.46 -16.84 -2.71
N LEU A 186 0.15 -18.00 -2.35
CA LEU A 186 1.48 -18.01 -1.76
C LEU A 186 2.54 -17.58 -2.78
N ARG A 187 2.45 -18.06 -4.02
CA ARG A 187 3.35 -17.67 -5.11
C ARG A 187 3.31 -16.17 -5.38
N TYR A 188 2.12 -15.57 -5.38
CA TYR A 188 1.94 -14.12 -5.47
C TYR A 188 2.62 -13.39 -4.30
N TRP A 189 2.44 -13.88 -3.07
CA TRP A 189 3.11 -13.32 -1.89
C TRP A 189 4.64 -13.40 -2.05
N CYS A 190 5.18 -14.54 -2.46
CA CYS A 190 6.62 -14.72 -2.69
C CYS A 190 7.15 -13.78 -3.78
N ALA A 191 6.47 -13.70 -4.92
CA ALA A 191 6.87 -12.83 -6.03
C ALA A 191 6.84 -11.34 -5.63
N THR A 192 5.81 -10.92 -4.89
CA THR A 192 5.70 -9.55 -4.35
C THR A 192 6.91 -9.23 -3.46
N HIS A 193 7.25 -10.11 -2.51
CA HIS A 193 8.33 -9.82 -1.56
C HIS A 193 9.71 -9.95 -2.20
N ARG A 194 9.94 -10.87 -3.14
CA ARG A 194 11.18 -10.92 -3.94
C ARG A 194 11.38 -9.59 -4.71
N ARG A 195 10.30 -9.06 -5.33
CA ARG A 195 10.34 -7.77 -6.01
C ARG A 195 10.65 -6.63 -5.04
N LEU A 196 10.03 -6.61 -3.87
CA LEU A 196 10.28 -5.59 -2.85
C LEU A 196 11.68 -5.66 -2.27
N LEU A 197 12.25 -6.86 -2.07
CA LEU A 197 13.64 -7.02 -1.66
C LEU A 197 14.61 -6.48 -2.72
N ALA A 198 14.31 -6.67 -4.01
CA ALA A 198 15.12 -6.08 -5.09
C ALA A 198 15.03 -4.54 -5.05
N ILE A 199 13.83 -3.98 -4.94
CA ILE A 199 13.63 -2.52 -4.81
C ILE A 199 14.33 -1.97 -3.55
N LYS A 200 14.28 -2.68 -2.43
CA LYS A 200 14.96 -2.27 -1.19
C LYS A 200 16.48 -2.14 -1.35
N LYS A 201 17.10 -2.96 -2.19
CA LYS A 201 18.53 -2.81 -2.50
C LYS A 201 18.83 -1.53 -3.28
N GLU A 202 17.89 -1.08 -4.11
CA GLU A 202 18.00 0.16 -4.89
C GLU A 202 17.78 1.41 -4.01
N MET A 203 16.90 1.29 -2.98
CA MET A 203 16.46 2.40 -2.13
C MET A 203 16.35 1.99 -0.63
N PRO A 204 17.47 1.62 0.02
CA PRO A 204 17.46 1.01 1.34
C PRO A 204 16.86 1.88 2.45
N GLU A 205 17.06 3.20 2.38
CA GLU A 205 16.59 4.17 3.37
C GLU A 205 15.11 4.58 3.16
N HIS A 206 14.52 4.20 2.02
CA HIS A 206 13.18 4.61 1.62
C HIS A 206 12.13 3.50 1.73
N LEU A 207 12.55 2.25 2.05
CA LEU A 207 11.65 1.11 2.15
C LEU A 207 11.84 0.35 3.46
N LEU A 208 10.79 0.33 4.27
CA LEU A 208 10.68 -0.52 5.47
C LEU A 208 9.77 -1.73 5.18
N LEU A 209 10.29 -2.95 5.34
CA LEU A 209 9.45 -4.14 5.46
C LEU A 209 9.09 -4.33 6.93
N LEU A 210 7.86 -4.06 7.30
CA LEU A 210 7.35 -4.18 8.66
C LEU A 210 6.66 -5.54 8.83
N ASP A 211 7.30 -6.45 9.55
CA ASP A 211 6.69 -7.72 9.94
C ASP A 211 5.62 -7.45 11.00
N PHE A 212 4.36 -7.55 10.58
CA PHE A 212 3.20 -7.24 11.43
C PHE A 212 3.01 -8.26 12.56
N ASP A 213 3.38 -9.50 12.34
CA ASP A 213 3.23 -10.54 13.35
C ASP A 213 4.21 -10.26 14.50
N ARG A 214 5.48 -9.96 14.20
CA ARG A 214 6.48 -9.50 15.18
C ARG A 214 6.13 -8.15 15.80
N PHE A 215 5.58 -7.23 14.99
CA PHE A 215 5.11 -5.93 15.48
C PHE A 215 4.03 -6.07 16.56
N CYS A 216 3.17 -7.08 16.45
CA CYS A 216 2.17 -7.38 17.47
C CYS A 216 2.71 -8.18 18.66
N GLU A 217 3.76 -8.99 18.47
CA GLU A 217 4.42 -9.76 19.54
C GLU A 217 5.28 -8.86 20.43
N ASP A 218 6.02 -7.92 19.83
CA ASP A 218 6.79 -6.88 20.53
C ASP A 218 6.43 -5.48 19.98
N PRO A 219 5.32 -4.90 20.45
CA PRO A 219 4.86 -3.60 19.99
C PRO A 219 5.86 -2.47 20.25
N ALA A 220 6.66 -2.56 21.31
CA ALA A 220 7.62 -1.51 21.68
C ALA A 220 8.79 -1.45 20.70
N ASP A 221 9.37 -2.58 20.34
CA ASP A 221 10.43 -2.68 19.34
C ASP A 221 9.93 -2.31 17.94
N GLY A 222 8.75 -2.85 17.55
CA GLY A 222 8.16 -2.52 16.26
C GLY A 222 7.82 -1.04 16.09
N LEU A 223 7.27 -0.40 17.13
CA LEU A 223 6.98 1.04 17.12
C LEU A 223 8.27 1.86 17.09
N HIS A 224 9.32 1.44 17.80
CA HIS A 224 10.63 2.08 17.74
C HIS A 224 11.22 2.03 16.32
N LYS A 225 11.20 0.87 15.67
CA LYS A 225 11.67 0.71 14.28
C LYS A 225 10.90 1.58 13.30
N LEU A 226 9.57 1.64 13.45
CA LEU A 226 8.73 2.50 12.62
C LEU A 226 9.06 3.98 12.84
N ALA A 227 9.19 4.43 14.09
CA ALA A 227 9.53 5.81 14.43
C ALA A 227 10.91 6.22 13.89
N LEU A 228 11.90 5.35 14.05
CA LEU A 228 13.25 5.55 13.52
C LEU A 228 13.22 5.69 11.99
N PHE A 229 12.51 4.80 11.30
CA PHE A 229 12.35 4.87 9.86
C PHE A 229 11.66 6.18 9.42
N LEU A 230 10.64 6.62 10.13
CA LEU A 230 9.93 7.87 9.84
C LEU A 230 10.76 9.12 10.18
N GLY A 231 11.77 8.99 11.04
CA GLY A 231 12.55 10.11 11.56
C GLY A 231 11.75 10.94 12.57
N VAL A 232 10.89 10.30 13.37
CA VAL A 232 10.09 10.95 14.41
C VAL A 232 10.51 10.47 15.79
N GLU A 233 10.59 11.41 16.73
CA GLU A 233 10.78 11.10 18.14
C GLU A 233 9.42 10.90 18.80
N LEU A 234 9.31 9.87 19.64
CA LEU A 234 8.10 9.53 20.37
C LEU A 234 8.29 9.86 21.85
N GLU A 235 7.62 10.90 22.29
CA GLU A 235 7.54 11.22 23.72
C GLU A 235 6.66 10.19 24.47
N ALA A 236 6.95 9.99 25.76
CA ALA A 236 6.30 8.96 26.56
C ALA A 236 4.75 8.94 26.47
N PRO A 237 4.01 10.05 26.60
CA PRO A 237 2.55 10.01 26.56
C PRO A 237 2.00 9.49 25.22
N ILE A 238 2.57 9.95 24.09
CA ILE A 238 2.10 9.51 22.77
C ILE A 238 2.53 8.05 22.48
N LYS A 239 3.73 7.68 22.93
CA LYS A 239 4.23 6.30 22.79
C LYS A 239 3.28 5.31 23.47
N ASP A 240 2.88 5.57 24.70
CA ASP A 240 1.99 4.71 25.48
C ASP A 240 0.61 4.58 24.80
N GLN A 241 0.07 5.69 24.29
CA GLN A 241 -1.18 5.67 23.52
C GLN A 241 -1.05 4.80 22.27
N LEU A 242 0.01 4.95 21.49
CA LEU A 242 0.22 4.19 20.24
C LEU A 242 0.36 2.68 20.50
N LEU A 243 1.01 2.29 21.59
CA LEU A 243 1.17 0.88 21.97
C LEU A 243 -0.19 0.19 22.20
N THR A 244 -1.21 0.90 22.70
CA THR A 244 -2.54 0.32 22.92
C THR A 244 -3.26 -0.09 21.64
N LYS A 245 -2.89 0.48 20.49
CA LYS A 245 -3.49 0.19 19.17
C LYS A 245 -2.97 -1.10 18.54
N ILE A 246 -1.80 -1.56 18.97
CA ILE A 246 -1.14 -2.71 18.36
C ILE A 246 -1.61 -3.99 19.06
N GLN A 247 -2.44 -4.75 18.37
CA GLN A 247 -3.05 -5.95 18.92
C GLN A 247 -2.91 -7.14 17.97
N LEU A 248 -2.70 -8.31 18.54
CA LEU A 248 -2.63 -9.57 17.80
C LEU A 248 -3.95 -9.86 17.07
N PRO A 249 -3.94 -10.06 15.76
CA PRO A 249 -5.15 -10.38 15.02
C PRO A 249 -5.60 -11.83 15.25
N LYS A 250 -6.89 -12.05 15.34
CA LYS A 250 -7.49 -13.40 15.48
C LYS A 250 -7.13 -14.35 14.32
N SER A 251 -6.67 -13.83 13.21
CA SER A 251 -6.31 -14.59 12.01
C SER A 251 -4.84 -15.05 11.97
N LEU A 252 -4.09 -14.84 13.04
CA LEU A 252 -2.70 -15.30 13.17
C LEU A 252 -2.64 -16.82 13.39
N GLY A 253 -1.70 -17.49 12.73
CA GLY A 253 -1.38 -18.90 12.98
C GLY A 253 -2.24 -19.90 12.21
N ARG A 254 -2.93 -19.49 11.15
CA ARG A 254 -3.62 -20.43 10.24
C ARG A 254 -2.65 -21.44 9.62
N TYR A 255 -1.42 -21.04 9.37
CA TYR A 255 -0.34 -21.87 8.82
C TYR A 255 -0.12 -23.17 9.59
N ARG A 256 -0.36 -23.17 10.92
CA ARG A 256 -0.16 -24.36 11.77
C ARG A 256 -1.07 -25.53 11.43
N LYS A 257 -2.20 -25.25 10.78
CA LYS A 257 -3.19 -26.25 10.35
C LYS A 257 -3.26 -26.39 8.83
N ALA A 258 -2.36 -25.73 8.12
CA ALA A 258 -2.32 -25.76 6.66
C ALA A 258 -1.84 -27.12 6.16
N ASP A 259 -2.50 -27.64 5.13
CA ASP A 259 -1.96 -28.75 4.35
C ASP A 259 -0.82 -28.20 3.48
N LYS A 260 0.40 -28.58 3.78
CA LYS A 260 1.60 -28.12 3.06
C LYS A 260 1.64 -28.61 1.63
N ALA A 261 0.95 -29.71 1.28
CA ALA A 261 0.86 -30.21 -0.07
C ALA A 261 0.15 -29.24 -1.04
N LEU A 262 -0.54 -28.21 -0.53
CA LEU A 262 -1.15 -27.14 -1.32
C LEU A 262 -0.13 -26.16 -1.91
N PHE A 263 1.12 -26.18 -1.45
CA PHE A 263 2.14 -25.19 -1.76
C PHE A 263 3.36 -25.84 -2.42
N ALA A 264 4.01 -25.12 -3.31
CA ALA A 264 5.30 -25.55 -3.85
C ALA A 264 6.40 -25.38 -2.77
N GLU A 265 7.33 -26.33 -2.67
CA GLU A 265 8.39 -26.29 -1.66
C GLU A 265 9.27 -25.04 -1.79
N GLU A 266 9.56 -24.59 -3.01
CA GLU A 266 10.31 -23.36 -3.29
C GLU A 266 9.66 -22.10 -2.69
N ASP A 267 8.32 -22.06 -2.63
CA ASP A 267 7.58 -20.94 -2.02
C ASP A 267 7.60 -21.05 -0.49
N LEU A 268 7.53 -22.27 0.06
CA LEU A 268 7.67 -22.51 1.50
C LEU A 268 9.09 -22.19 2.00
N GLU A 269 10.12 -22.54 1.21
CA GLU A 269 11.50 -22.15 1.50
C GLU A 269 11.66 -20.63 1.55
N PHE A 270 11.10 -19.91 0.59
CA PHE A 270 11.14 -18.46 0.61
C PHE A 270 10.40 -17.85 1.83
N VAL A 271 9.30 -18.45 2.27
CA VAL A 271 8.63 -18.03 3.52
C VAL A 271 9.57 -18.18 4.72
N ARG A 272 10.37 -19.27 4.79
CA ARG A 272 11.39 -19.48 5.83
C ARG A 272 12.51 -18.43 5.75
N GLU A 273 13.01 -18.14 4.52
CA GLU A 273 14.02 -17.09 4.29
C GLU A 273 13.54 -15.72 4.76
N MET A 274 12.25 -15.43 4.63
CA MET A 274 11.63 -14.21 5.14
C MET A 274 11.47 -14.19 6.68
N GLY A 275 11.89 -15.26 7.38
CA GLY A 275 11.90 -15.35 8.83
C GLY A 275 10.63 -15.92 9.46
N PHE A 276 9.73 -16.52 8.67
CA PHE A 276 8.53 -17.17 9.18
C PHE A 276 8.71 -18.69 9.33
N VAL A 277 8.05 -19.25 10.35
CA VAL A 277 8.02 -20.70 10.58
C VAL A 277 6.98 -21.34 9.67
N VAL A 278 7.30 -22.46 9.01
CA VAL A 278 6.40 -23.18 8.10
C VAL A 278 6.24 -24.64 8.56
#